data_fea7e3f8f5d5b465b3c101b9819a93de
#
_entry.id   fea7e3f8f5d5b465b3c101b9819a93de
#
_cell.length_a   1.000
_cell.length_b   1.000
_cell.length_c   1.000
_cell.angle_alpha   90.00
_cell.angle_beta   90.00
_cell.angle_gamma   90.00
#
_symmetry.space_group_name_H-M   'P 1'
#
loop_
_entity.id
_entity.type
_entity.pdbx_description
1 polymer ?
#
loop_
_entity_poly.entity_id
_entity_poly.type
_entity_poly.pdbx_seq_one_letter_code
_entity_poly.pdbx_strand_id
1 'polypeptide(L)'
;MAEVIARGAEAVLRKDVMDGQPVLIKERIIKGYRVPQLDQKLRIERTRTEARLLSEARRAGVSTPKIVNVDEQAATIVMEFIDGPRLKDALSDMEIKRRAAVARAVGTSVGKLHSAGIVHGDLTTSNMILARSPERGGEKVWFIDFGLGFFSDRMEDFGTDMAVFHEALRSTHFAFLNELWQDFLSGYRTSFAGADQALKALEAIEQRGRYVRRTRKS
;
A
#
# COMPACT_ATOMS: atom_id res chain seq x y z
N MET A 1 26.40 10.46 1.52
CA MET A 1 26.22 9.81 0.19
C MET A 1 25.01 8.89 0.31
N ALA A 2 24.11 8.96 -0.66
CA ALA A 2 22.89 8.16 -0.67
C ALA A 2 23.22 6.65 -0.74
N GLU A 3 22.78 5.89 0.25
CA GLU A 3 22.96 4.43 0.33
C GLU A 3 21.81 3.72 -0.40
N VAL A 4 22.14 2.80 -1.33
CA VAL A 4 21.13 1.98 -2.00
C VAL A 4 20.65 0.91 -1.04
N ILE A 5 19.36 0.99 -0.64
CA ILE A 5 18.74 0.03 0.29
C ILE A 5 17.93 -1.06 -0.43
N ALA A 6 17.44 -0.80 -1.65
CA ALA A 6 16.75 -1.80 -2.47
C ALA A 6 16.80 -1.47 -3.97
N ARG A 7 16.80 -2.52 -4.80
CA ARG A 7 16.60 -2.44 -6.25
C ARG A 7 15.42 -3.34 -6.62
N GLY A 8 14.30 -2.70 -6.96
CA GLY A 8 13.13 -3.41 -7.47
C GLY A 8 13.08 -3.43 -8.99
N ALA A 9 12.05 -4.09 -9.53
CA ALA A 9 11.79 -4.09 -10.96
C ALA A 9 11.44 -2.69 -11.51
N GLU A 10 10.81 -1.83 -10.73
CA GLU A 10 10.27 -0.52 -11.18
C GLU A 10 11.10 0.68 -10.70
N ALA A 11 11.82 0.55 -9.59
CA ALA A 11 12.55 1.67 -8.98
C ALA A 11 13.78 1.21 -8.18
N VAL A 12 14.71 2.14 -7.99
CA VAL A 12 15.80 2.05 -7.02
C VAL A 12 15.44 2.90 -5.82
N LEU A 13 15.61 2.35 -4.62
CA LEU A 13 15.40 3.04 -3.35
C LEU A 13 16.75 3.33 -2.71
N ARG A 14 16.96 4.61 -2.35
CA ARG A 14 18.16 5.04 -1.63
C ARG A 14 17.77 5.74 -0.33
N LYS A 15 18.54 5.51 0.71
CA LYS A 15 18.45 6.28 1.95
C LYS A 15 19.49 7.39 1.92
N ASP A 16 19.10 8.60 2.32
CA ASP A 16 20.00 9.74 2.47
C ASP A 16 19.55 10.60 3.67
N VAL A 17 20.25 11.70 3.90
CA VAL A 17 19.91 12.69 4.93
C VAL A 17 19.77 14.03 4.24
N MET A 18 18.64 14.72 4.45
CA MET A 18 18.38 16.08 4.01
C MET A 18 17.95 16.93 5.19
N ASP A 19 18.60 18.06 5.40
CA ASP A 19 18.35 18.96 6.53
C ASP A 19 18.37 18.27 7.89
N GLY A 20 19.30 17.30 8.06
CA GLY A 20 19.44 16.52 9.28
C GLY A 20 18.38 15.43 9.49
N GLN A 21 17.45 15.24 8.54
CA GLN A 21 16.41 14.22 8.62
C GLN A 21 16.65 13.08 7.64
N PRO A 22 16.42 11.82 8.03
CA PRO A 22 16.53 10.70 7.11
C PRO A 22 15.42 10.74 6.06
N VAL A 23 15.80 10.59 4.79
CA VAL A 23 14.88 10.56 3.65
C VAL A 23 15.05 9.29 2.83
N LEU A 24 13.96 8.90 2.16
CA LEU A 24 13.94 7.87 1.12
C LEU A 24 13.86 8.56 -0.25
N ILE A 25 14.79 8.22 -1.12
CA ILE A 25 14.79 8.63 -2.53
C ILE A 25 14.34 7.43 -3.35
N LYS A 26 13.18 7.55 -4.01
CA LYS A 26 12.63 6.55 -4.94
C LYS A 26 12.80 7.06 -6.36
N GLU A 27 13.68 6.42 -7.12
CA GLU A 27 13.97 6.76 -8.52
C GLU A 27 13.46 5.66 -9.44
N ARG A 28 12.58 5.99 -10.40
CA ARG A 28 12.08 5.02 -11.37
C ARG A 28 13.09 4.75 -12.44
N ILE A 29 13.41 3.47 -12.66
CA ILE A 29 14.41 3.04 -13.63
C ILE A 29 13.89 3.07 -15.07
N ILE A 30 14.79 3.39 -15.99
CA ILE A 30 14.53 3.34 -17.44
C ILE A 30 14.36 1.88 -17.87
N LYS A 31 13.37 1.59 -18.70
CA LYS A 31 13.11 0.27 -19.26
C LYS A 31 13.62 0.16 -20.67
N GLY A 32 14.75 -0.52 -20.85
CA GLY A 32 15.39 -0.65 -22.16
C GLY A 32 14.57 -1.35 -23.26
N TYR A 33 13.48 -2.05 -22.88
CA TYR A 33 12.57 -2.70 -23.83
C TYR A 33 11.43 -1.80 -24.32
N ARG A 34 11.30 -0.58 -23.76
CA ARG A 34 10.28 0.40 -24.15
C ARG A 34 10.85 1.43 -25.11
N VAL A 35 9.99 1.96 -25.97
CA VAL A 35 10.33 3.18 -26.75
C VAL A 35 10.65 4.31 -25.78
N PRO A 36 11.79 5.01 -25.92
CA PRO A 36 12.27 5.99 -24.93
C PRO A 36 11.25 7.08 -24.57
N GLN A 37 10.53 7.63 -25.54
CA GLN A 37 9.51 8.67 -25.31
C GLN A 37 8.34 8.15 -24.49
N LEU A 38 7.90 6.91 -24.76
CA LEU A 38 6.84 6.25 -24.00
C LEU A 38 7.30 5.94 -22.57
N ASP A 39 8.52 5.42 -22.40
CA ASP A 39 9.07 5.12 -21.09
C ASP A 39 9.16 6.38 -20.22
N GLN A 40 9.67 7.47 -20.78
CA GLN A 40 9.77 8.75 -20.07
C GLN A 40 8.39 9.25 -19.65
N LYS A 41 7.40 9.27 -20.55
CA LYS A 41 6.04 9.69 -20.26
C LYS A 41 5.43 8.86 -19.13
N LEU A 42 5.52 7.53 -19.19
CA LEU A 42 5.00 6.64 -18.16
C LEU A 42 5.67 6.83 -16.80
N ARG A 43 6.99 7.04 -16.76
CA ARG A 43 7.72 7.30 -15.52
C ARG A 43 7.29 8.62 -14.88
N ILE A 44 7.15 9.69 -15.67
CA ILE A 44 6.66 11.00 -15.20
C ILE A 44 5.24 10.86 -14.63
N GLU A 45 4.31 10.28 -15.40
CA GLU A 45 2.92 10.11 -14.99
C GLU A 45 2.79 9.30 -13.69
N ARG A 46 3.51 8.17 -13.60
CA ARG A 46 3.51 7.33 -12.40
C ARG A 46 4.12 8.03 -11.18
N THR A 47 5.19 8.81 -11.37
CA THR A 47 5.82 9.58 -10.30
C THR A 47 4.86 10.63 -9.74
N ARG A 48 4.22 11.40 -10.63
CA ARG A 48 3.22 12.40 -10.26
C ARG A 48 2.02 11.79 -9.54
N THR A 49 1.48 10.69 -10.08
CA THR A 49 0.33 10.00 -9.51
C THR A 49 0.65 9.44 -8.12
N GLU A 50 1.78 8.77 -7.95
CA GLU A 50 2.21 8.21 -6.67
C GLU A 50 2.40 9.30 -5.61
N ALA A 51 3.08 10.40 -5.94
CA ALA A 51 3.28 11.51 -5.02
C ALA A 51 1.94 12.15 -4.60
N ARG A 52 0.99 12.29 -5.53
CA ARG A 52 -0.35 12.79 -5.26
C ARG A 52 -1.12 11.84 -4.35
N LEU A 53 -1.12 10.54 -4.63
CA LEU A 53 -1.80 9.52 -3.82
C LEU A 53 -1.28 9.49 -2.39
N LEU A 54 0.05 9.51 -2.18
CA LEU A 54 0.67 9.57 -0.87
C LEU A 54 0.20 10.81 -0.09
N SER A 55 0.15 11.97 -0.75
CA SER A 55 -0.27 13.22 -0.14
C SER A 55 -1.77 13.22 0.22
N GLU A 56 -2.63 12.75 -0.67
CA GLU A 56 -4.08 12.68 -0.43
C GLU A 56 -4.42 11.61 0.63
N ALA A 57 -3.75 10.46 0.63
CA ALA A 57 -3.88 9.46 1.68
C ALA A 57 -3.53 10.04 3.07
N ARG A 58 -2.45 10.83 3.14
CA ARG A 58 -2.08 11.53 4.39
C ARG A 58 -3.13 12.54 4.82
N ARG A 59 -3.72 13.29 3.90
CA ARG A 59 -4.85 14.22 4.17
C ARG A 59 -6.09 13.48 4.67
N ALA A 60 -6.36 12.29 4.14
CA ALA A 60 -7.43 11.42 4.61
C ALA A 60 -7.17 10.80 6.00
N GLY A 61 -6.02 11.10 6.62
CA GLY A 61 -5.64 10.60 7.95
C GLY A 61 -5.08 9.19 7.96
N VAL A 62 -4.52 8.74 6.83
CA VAL A 62 -3.72 7.52 6.72
C VAL A 62 -2.25 7.86 6.89
N SER A 63 -1.52 7.08 7.68
CA SER A 63 -0.08 7.29 7.86
C SER A 63 0.66 6.88 6.59
N THR A 64 1.24 7.85 5.89
CA THR A 64 2.08 7.69 4.70
C THR A 64 3.31 8.58 4.82
N PRO A 65 4.45 8.24 4.19
CA PRO A 65 5.62 9.09 4.17
C PRO A 65 5.27 10.51 3.71
N LYS A 66 5.79 11.52 4.40
CA LYS A 66 5.67 12.91 3.97
C LYS A 66 6.53 13.12 2.72
N ILE A 67 5.95 13.69 1.67
CA ILE A 67 6.71 14.08 0.48
C ILE A 67 7.56 15.31 0.81
N VAL A 68 8.85 15.22 0.52
CA VAL A 68 9.83 16.31 0.67
C VAL A 68 10.03 17.02 -0.66
N ASN A 69 10.24 16.25 -1.74
CA ASN A 69 10.44 16.79 -3.10
C ASN A 69 9.98 15.80 -4.16
N VAL A 70 9.57 16.31 -5.31
CA VAL A 70 9.22 15.51 -6.50
C VAL A 70 9.92 16.12 -7.71
N ASP A 71 10.81 15.35 -8.34
CA ASP A 71 11.37 15.68 -9.64
C ASP A 71 10.70 14.79 -10.69
N GLU A 72 9.73 15.36 -11.40
CA GLU A 72 8.98 14.63 -12.43
C GLU A 72 9.86 14.26 -13.63
N GLN A 73 10.82 15.12 -14.01
CA GLN A 73 11.69 14.88 -15.16
C GLN A 73 12.68 13.75 -14.88
N ALA A 74 13.27 13.76 -13.70
CA ALA A 74 14.13 12.68 -13.22
C ALA A 74 13.31 11.43 -12.76
N ALA A 75 11.99 11.53 -12.74
CA ALA A 75 11.08 10.49 -12.22
C ALA A 75 11.45 10.03 -10.79
N THR A 76 11.74 11.01 -9.93
CA THR A 76 12.23 10.80 -8.56
C THR A 76 11.28 11.41 -7.54
N ILE A 77 11.01 10.68 -6.46
CA ILE A 77 10.30 11.16 -5.27
C ILE A 77 11.25 11.10 -4.09
N VAL A 78 11.43 12.22 -3.39
CA VAL A 78 12.10 12.29 -2.09
C VAL A 78 11.03 12.37 -1.01
N MET A 79 11.06 11.46 -0.06
CA MET A 79 10.05 11.35 0.99
C MET A 79 10.68 11.00 2.34
N GLU A 80 9.92 11.15 3.41
CA GLU A 80 10.29 10.73 4.76
C GLU A 80 10.70 9.26 4.78
N PHE A 81 11.83 8.95 5.41
CA PHE A 81 12.24 7.57 5.65
C PHE A 81 11.52 7.03 6.88
N ILE A 82 10.72 6.00 6.71
CA ILE A 82 10.02 5.34 7.81
C ILE A 82 10.87 4.19 8.32
N ASP A 83 11.36 4.31 9.56
CA ASP A 83 12.19 3.30 10.20
C ASP A 83 11.34 2.32 11.00
N GLY A 84 11.35 1.07 10.58
CA GLY A 84 10.59 0.00 11.21
C GLY A 84 10.53 -1.28 10.37
N PRO A 85 10.12 -2.40 10.98
CA PRO A 85 9.94 -3.65 10.26
C PRO A 85 8.75 -3.56 9.30
N ARG A 86 8.83 -4.31 8.21
CA ARG A 86 7.66 -4.53 7.37
C ARG A 86 6.61 -5.32 8.13
N LEU A 87 5.35 -5.00 7.91
CA LEU A 87 4.25 -5.64 8.61
C LEU A 87 4.23 -7.16 8.34
N LYS A 88 4.60 -7.58 7.13
CA LYS A 88 4.71 -9.01 6.78
C LYS A 88 5.65 -9.79 7.69
N ASP A 89 6.74 -9.15 8.14
CA ASP A 89 7.76 -9.79 8.96
C ASP A 89 7.39 -9.70 10.46
N ALA A 90 6.68 -8.65 10.87
CA ALA A 90 6.35 -8.41 12.27
C ALA A 90 5.11 -9.18 12.77
N LEU A 91 4.11 -9.47 11.90
CA LEU A 91 2.83 -10.04 12.32
C LEU A 91 2.93 -11.42 12.97
N SER A 92 3.86 -12.26 12.52
CA SER A 92 3.99 -13.65 13.00
C SER A 92 4.41 -13.73 14.46
N ASP A 93 5.23 -12.77 14.92
CA ASP A 93 5.79 -12.75 16.27
C ASP A 93 4.95 -11.94 17.26
N MET A 94 3.82 -11.36 16.80
CA MET A 94 2.95 -10.58 17.67
C MET A 94 2.06 -11.44 18.55
N GLU A 95 1.84 -10.99 19.78
CA GLU A 95 0.77 -11.49 20.61
C GLU A 95 -0.62 -11.28 19.95
N ILE A 96 -1.55 -12.19 20.20
CA ILE A 96 -2.89 -12.21 19.58
C ILE A 96 -3.59 -10.84 19.70
N LYS A 97 -3.60 -10.24 20.91
CA LYS A 97 -4.27 -8.94 21.13
C LYS A 97 -3.66 -7.81 20.32
N ARG A 98 -2.31 -7.79 20.23
CA ARG A 98 -1.59 -6.77 19.45
C ARG A 98 -1.82 -6.96 17.95
N ARG A 99 -1.77 -8.21 17.48
CA ARG A 99 -2.05 -8.58 16.08
C ARG A 99 -3.47 -8.16 15.66
N ALA A 100 -4.48 -8.43 16.51
CA ALA A 100 -5.85 -7.97 16.30
C ALA A 100 -5.96 -6.45 16.21
N ALA A 101 -5.30 -5.72 17.11
CA ALA A 101 -5.30 -4.25 17.08
C ALA A 101 -4.66 -3.70 15.81
N VAL A 102 -3.55 -4.28 15.37
CA VAL A 102 -2.85 -3.90 14.11
C VAL A 102 -3.72 -4.19 12.90
N ALA A 103 -4.33 -5.38 12.80
CA ALA A 103 -5.22 -5.73 11.70
C ALA A 103 -6.42 -4.77 11.59
N ARG A 104 -7.01 -4.40 12.73
CA ARG A 104 -8.09 -3.42 12.81
C ARG A 104 -7.63 -2.03 12.36
N ALA A 105 -6.44 -1.61 12.75
CA ALA A 105 -5.85 -0.33 12.32
C ALA A 105 -5.59 -0.31 10.81
N VAL A 106 -5.14 -1.43 10.22
CA VAL A 106 -5.03 -1.58 8.76
C VAL A 106 -6.39 -1.42 8.10
N GLY A 107 -7.42 -2.13 8.58
CA GLY A 107 -8.78 -2.02 8.06
C GLY A 107 -9.31 -0.58 8.12
N THR A 108 -9.12 0.10 9.26
CA THR A 108 -9.50 1.51 9.42
C THR A 108 -8.78 2.42 8.41
N SER A 109 -7.51 2.18 8.17
CA SER A 109 -6.72 2.96 7.21
C SER A 109 -7.18 2.73 5.77
N VAL A 110 -7.42 1.47 5.39
CA VAL A 110 -7.95 1.13 4.05
C VAL A 110 -9.35 1.71 3.84
N GLY A 111 -10.21 1.67 4.86
CA GLY A 111 -11.52 2.30 4.79
C GLY A 111 -11.43 3.82 4.56
N LYS A 112 -10.46 4.50 5.17
CA LYS A 112 -10.19 5.93 4.91
C LYS A 112 -9.67 6.17 3.49
N LEU A 113 -8.79 5.31 2.97
CA LEU A 113 -8.33 5.39 1.57
C LEU A 113 -9.53 5.31 0.63
N HIS A 114 -10.36 4.28 0.76
CA HIS A 114 -11.53 4.07 -0.09
C HIS A 114 -12.59 5.19 0.07
N SER A 115 -12.77 5.73 1.28
CA SER A 115 -13.61 6.92 1.51
C SER A 115 -13.10 8.17 0.79
N ALA A 116 -11.79 8.27 0.57
CA ALA A 116 -11.17 9.34 -0.21
C ALA A 116 -11.04 9.01 -1.71
N GLY A 117 -11.64 7.91 -2.17
CA GLY A 117 -11.54 7.46 -3.56
C GLY A 117 -10.16 6.99 -3.97
N ILE A 118 -9.35 6.50 -3.04
CA ILE A 118 -7.97 6.04 -3.28
C ILE A 118 -7.92 4.52 -3.26
N VAL A 119 -7.50 3.92 -4.36
CA VAL A 119 -7.13 2.50 -4.50
C VAL A 119 -5.62 2.38 -4.37
N HIS A 120 -5.14 1.50 -3.50
CA HIS A 120 -3.70 1.28 -3.32
C HIS A 120 -3.07 0.54 -4.51
N GLY A 121 -3.78 -0.42 -5.06
CA GLY A 121 -3.40 -1.19 -6.24
C GLY A 121 -2.39 -2.33 -6.00
N ASP A 122 -1.69 -2.31 -4.85
CA ASP A 122 -0.80 -3.39 -4.37
C ASP A 122 -0.89 -3.49 -2.84
N LEU A 123 -2.11 -3.68 -2.36
CA LEU A 123 -2.42 -3.68 -0.93
C LEU A 123 -1.93 -4.99 -0.29
N THR A 124 -0.70 -4.99 0.21
CA THR A 124 -0.05 -6.14 0.84
C THR A 124 0.65 -5.75 2.14
N THR A 125 0.85 -6.71 3.04
CA THR A 125 1.62 -6.49 4.28
C THR A 125 3.10 -6.17 4.01
N SER A 126 3.59 -6.42 2.81
CA SER A 126 4.93 -6.00 2.35
C SER A 126 5.03 -4.50 2.10
N ASN A 127 3.92 -3.85 1.76
CA ASN A 127 3.82 -2.41 1.49
C ASN A 127 3.33 -1.63 2.72
N MET A 128 3.49 -2.22 3.91
CA MET A 128 3.20 -1.60 5.20
C MET A 128 4.40 -1.70 6.11
N ILE A 129 4.69 -0.63 6.86
CA ILE A 129 5.75 -0.58 7.88
C ILE A 129 5.10 -0.32 9.23
N LEU A 130 5.52 -1.07 10.24
CA LEU A 130 5.14 -0.82 11.62
C LEU A 130 6.20 0.04 12.29
N ALA A 131 5.89 1.30 12.55
CA ALA A 131 6.83 2.24 13.14
C ALA A 131 6.18 3.13 14.20
N ARG A 132 7.01 3.67 15.10
CA ARG A 132 6.55 4.64 16.09
C ARG A 132 6.14 5.95 15.41
N SER A 133 5.06 6.54 15.91
CA SER A 133 4.65 7.88 15.48
C SER A 133 5.52 8.91 16.21
N PRO A 134 6.21 9.81 15.48
CA PRO A 134 6.98 10.89 16.11
C PRO A 134 6.10 11.85 16.94
N GLU A 135 4.84 12.05 16.52
CA GLU A 135 3.98 13.10 17.06
C GLU A 135 3.15 12.67 18.28
N ARG A 136 2.79 11.39 18.40
CA ARG A 136 1.82 10.93 19.42
C ARG A 136 2.31 9.84 20.34
N GLY A 137 3.52 9.34 20.15
CA GLY A 137 3.98 8.12 20.82
C GLY A 137 3.09 6.91 20.49
N GLY A 138 3.63 5.71 20.46
CA GLY A 138 2.91 4.50 20.07
C GLY A 138 3.17 4.09 18.64
N GLU A 139 2.82 2.85 18.33
CA GLU A 139 3.01 2.25 17.00
C GLU A 139 1.88 2.61 16.05
N LYS A 140 2.24 2.80 14.79
CA LYS A 140 1.30 2.99 13.67
C LYS A 140 1.71 2.14 12.49
N VAL A 141 0.73 1.76 11.68
CA VAL A 141 0.96 1.16 10.37
C VAL A 141 1.08 2.27 9.34
N TRP A 142 2.22 2.32 8.68
CA TRP A 142 2.53 3.25 7.60
C TRP A 142 2.34 2.56 6.27
N PHE A 143 1.53 3.13 5.40
CA PHE A 143 1.31 2.65 4.04
C PHE A 143 2.33 3.28 3.12
N ILE A 144 3.01 2.45 2.33
CA ILE A 144 4.06 2.85 1.41
C ILE A 144 3.77 2.28 0.02
N ASP A 145 4.44 2.85 -0.99
CA ASP A 145 4.42 2.36 -2.37
C ASP A 145 3.03 2.32 -3.04
N PHE A 146 2.52 3.53 -3.36
CA PHE A 146 1.31 3.71 -4.16
C PHE A 146 1.58 3.68 -5.67
N GLY A 147 2.66 3.02 -6.10
CA GLY A 147 3.11 3.00 -7.51
C GLY A 147 2.15 2.34 -8.49
N LEU A 148 1.21 1.51 -8.03
CA LEU A 148 0.11 0.91 -8.79
C LEU A 148 -1.25 1.51 -8.41
N GLY A 149 -1.27 2.50 -7.51
CA GLY A 149 -2.49 3.13 -7.04
C GLY A 149 -3.11 4.07 -8.06
N PHE A 150 -4.39 4.36 -7.86
CA PHE A 150 -5.16 5.28 -8.68
C PHE A 150 -6.38 5.81 -7.92
N PHE A 151 -7.01 6.87 -8.45
CA PHE A 151 -8.27 7.36 -7.92
C PHE A 151 -9.45 6.67 -8.60
N SER A 152 -10.44 6.27 -7.80
CA SER A 152 -11.69 5.65 -8.27
C SER A 152 -12.85 5.94 -7.32
N ASP A 153 -14.07 5.88 -7.84
CA ASP A 153 -15.33 5.88 -7.11
C ASP A 153 -16.09 4.54 -7.26
N ARG A 154 -15.49 3.56 -7.95
CA ARG A 154 -16.12 2.28 -8.27
C ARG A 154 -15.92 1.28 -7.14
N MET A 155 -17.02 0.70 -6.64
CA MET A 155 -16.98 -0.35 -5.62
C MET A 155 -16.21 -1.61 -6.06
N GLU A 156 -16.17 -1.89 -7.36
CA GLU A 156 -15.43 -3.02 -7.92
C GLU A 156 -13.91 -2.84 -7.77
N ASP A 157 -13.39 -1.61 -7.90
CA ASP A 157 -11.98 -1.31 -7.72
C ASP A 157 -11.60 -1.45 -6.24
N PHE A 158 -12.44 -1.00 -5.32
CA PHE A 158 -12.26 -1.21 -3.87
C PHE A 158 -12.33 -2.69 -3.50
N GLY A 159 -13.27 -3.44 -4.09
CA GLY A 159 -13.35 -4.90 -3.94
C GLY A 159 -12.10 -5.62 -4.44
N THR A 160 -11.52 -5.13 -5.54
CA THR A 160 -10.27 -5.67 -6.11
C THR A 160 -9.08 -5.40 -5.18
N ASP A 161 -8.97 -4.19 -4.61
CA ASP A 161 -7.91 -3.84 -3.66
C ASP A 161 -7.98 -4.74 -2.41
N MET A 162 -9.19 -5.01 -1.91
CA MET A 162 -9.42 -5.93 -0.80
C MET A 162 -9.11 -7.39 -1.18
N ALA A 163 -9.39 -7.82 -2.42
CA ALA A 163 -9.06 -9.15 -2.91
C ALA A 163 -7.53 -9.37 -2.92
N VAL A 164 -6.77 -8.35 -3.35
CA VAL A 164 -5.30 -8.36 -3.28
C VAL A 164 -4.82 -8.52 -1.84
N PHE A 165 -5.41 -7.77 -0.90
CA PHE A 165 -5.05 -7.88 0.52
C PHE A 165 -5.38 -9.25 1.11
N HIS A 166 -6.58 -9.78 0.85
CA HIS A 166 -6.99 -11.11 1.31
C HIS A 166 -6.06 -12.21 0.77
N GLU A 167 -5.68 -12.13 -0.50
CA GLU A 167 -4.72 -13.06 -1.11
C GLU A 167 -3.32 -12.93 -0.50
N ALA A 168 -2.86 -11.70 -0.21
CA ALA A 168 -1.60 -11.45 0.48
C ALA A 168 -1.58 -12.06 1.89
N LEU A 169 -2.67 -11.92 2.65
CA LEU A 169 -2.82 -12.55 3.96
C LEU A 169 -2.81 -14.09 3.83
N ARG A 170 -3.53 -14.62 2.85
CA ARG A 170 -3.62 -16.06 2.61
C ARG A 170 -2.26 -16.67 2.25
N SER A 171 -1.46 -15.98 1.45
CA SER A 171 -0.15 -16.47 1.02
C SER A 171 0.95 -16.34 2.08
N THR A 172 0.89 -15.29 2.90
CA THR A 172 1.98 -14.94 3.83
C THR A 172 1.63 -15.27 5.29
N HIS A 173 0.34 -15.19 5.67
CA HIS A 173 -0.14 -15.30 7.05
C HIS A 173 -1.23 -16.34 7.21
N PHE A 174 -1.14 -17.45 6.48
CA PHE A 174 -2.17 -18.49 6.43
C PHE A 174 -2.64 -18.97 7.82
N ALA A 175 -1.70 -19.14 8.76
CA ALA A 175 -1.99 -19.59 10.12
C ALA A 175 -2.95 -18.66 10.91
N PHE A 176 -3.01 -17.39 10.55
CA PHE A 176 -3.79 -16.35 11.23
C PHE A 176 -4.83 -15.69 10.30
N LEU A 177 -5.04 -16.24 9.12
CA LEU A 177 -5.84 -15.61 8.06
C LEU A 177 -7.22 -15.18 8.53
N ASN A 178 -7.97 -16.09 9.15
CA ASN A 178 -9.35 -15.82 9.57
C ASN A 178 -9.41 -14.70 10.62
N GLU A 179 -8.53 -14.75 11.62
CA GLU A 179 -8.47 -13.74 12.68
C GLU A 179 -8.11 -12.38 12.11
N LEU A 180 -7.02 -12.30 11.34
CA LEU A 180 -6.57 -11.06 10.70
C LEU A 180 -7.63 -10.45 9.80
N TRP A 181 -8.33 -11.30 9.02
CA TRP A 181 -9.36 -10.84 8.11
C TRP A 181 -10.57 -10.28 8.84
N GLN A 182 -11.04 -10.95 9.92
CA GLN A 182 -12.18 -10.46 10.70
C GLN A 182 -11.87 -9.14 11.42
N ASP A 183 -10.68 -9.02 12.01
CA ASP A 183 -10.25 -7.78 12.65
C ASP A 183 -10.07 -6.63 11.63
N PHE A 184 -9.50 -6.92 10.45
CA PHE A 184 -9.44 -5.99 9.34
C PHE A 184 -10.84 -5.50 8.94
N LEU A 185 -11.78 -6.39 8.69
CA LEU A 185 -13.15 -6.06 8.33
C LEU A 185 -13.84 -5.20 9.39
N SER A 186 -13.60 -5.48 10.66
CA SER A 186 -14.12 -4.67 11.76
C SER A 186 -13.67 -3.20 11.64
N GLY A 187 -12.36 -2.96 11.39
CA GLY A 187 -11.83 -1.61 11.18
C GLY A 187 -12.32 -0.96 9.89
N TYR A 188 -12.40 -1.71 8.80
CA TYR A 188 -12.84 -1.24 7.49
C TYR A 188 -14.28 -0.71 7.52
N ARG A 189 -15.21 -1.49 8.10
CA ARG A 189 -16.62 -1.11 8.23
C ARG A 189 -16.84 0.15 9.06
N THR A 190 -16.00 0.41 10.06
CA THR A 190 -16.13 1.60 10.90
C THR A 190 -15.67 2.90 10.21
N SER A 191 -14.91 2.80 9.11
CA SER A 191 -14.26 3.95 8.47
C SER A 191 -14.68 4.18 7.02
N PHE A 192 -15.49 3.30 6.43
CA PHE A 192 -16.00 3.42 5.07
C PHE A 192 -17.49 3.10 4.99
N ALA A 193 -18.30 4.08 4.66
CA ALA A 193 -19.75 3.91 4.54
C ALA A 193 -20.17 2.95 3.41
N GLY A 194 -19.35 2.83 2.35
CA GLY A 194 -19.53 1.90 1.23
C GLY A 194 -19.02 0.48 1.48
N ALA A 195 -18.62 0.14 2.72
CA ALA A 195 -17.95 -1.13 3.02
C ALA A 195 -18.71 -2.37 2.56
N ASP A 196 -20.03 -2.44 2.83
CA ASP A 196 -20.82 -3.62 2.45
C ASP A 196 -20.96 -3.76 0.91
N GLN A 197 -20.97 -2.64 0.17
CA GLN A 197 -20.99 -2.67 -1.29
C GLN A 197 -19.65 -3.14 -1.86
N ALA A 198 -18.54 -2.67 -1.31
CA ALA A 198 -17.20 -3.13 -1.69
C ALA A 198 -16.99 -4.62 -1.35
N LEU A 199 -17.53 -5.10 -0.22
CA LEU A 199 -17.50 -6.52 0.16
C LEU A 199 -18.32 -7.40 -0.81
N LYS A 200 -19.50 -6.95 -1.25
CA LYS A 200 -20.27 -7.65 -2.29
C LYS A 200 -19.49 -7.73 -3.61
N ALA A 201 -18.78 -6.65 -3.97
CA ALA A 201 -17.92 -6.65 -5.15
C ALA A 201 -16.77 -7.65 -5.01
N LEU A 202 -16.10 -7.71 -3.85
CA LEU A 202 -15.08 -8.71 -3.53
C LEU A 202 -15.62 -10.13 -3.71
N GLU A 203 -16.78 -10.46 -3.12
CA GLU A 203 -17.40 -11.79 -3.26
C GLU A 203 -17.62 -12.17 -4.72
N ALA A 204 -18.13 -11.24 -5.54
CA ALA A 204 -18.35 -11.46 -6.97
C ALA A 204 -17.03 -11.69 -7.73
N ILE A 205 -15.95 -11.00 -7.38
CA ILE A 205 -14.60 -11.17 -7.94
C ILE A 205 -14.06 -12.56 -7.61
N GLU A 206 -14.17 -12.99 -6.35
CA GLU A 206 -13.70 -14.31 -5.90
C GLU A 206 -14.48 -15.46 -6.56
N GLN A 207 -15.79 -15.30 -6.74
CA GLN A 207 -16.62 -16.27 -7.45
C GLN A 207 -16.18 -16.42 -8.93
N ARG A 208 -15.99 -15.32 -9.64
CA ARG A 208 -15.47 -15.32 -11.02
C ARG A 208 -14.10 -16.01 -11.11
N GLY A 209 -13.20 -15.73 -10.19
CA GLY A 209 -11.87 -16.37 -10.15
C GLY A 209 -11.92 -17.88 -9.93
N ARG A 210 -12.88 -18.38 -9.15
CA ARG A 210 -13.10 -19.83 -8.95
C ARG A 210 -13.61 -20.55 -10.21
N TYR A 211 -14.50 -19.92 -11.00
CA TYR A 211 -14.98 -20.48 -12.25
C TYR A 211 -13.88 -20.63 -13.30
N VAL A 212 -13.03 -19.63 -13.47
CA VAL A 212 -11.90 -19.65 -14.42
C VAL A 212 -10.88 -20.75 -14.07
N ARG A 213 -10.65 -21.03 -12.78
CA ARG A 213 -9.75 -22.11 -12.36
C ARG A 213 -10.32 -23.51 -12.60
N ARG A 214 -11.65 -23.70 -12.57
CA ARG A 214 -12.31 -24.98 -12.86
C ARG A 214 -12.27 -25.32 -14.35
N THR A 215 -12.50 -24.35 -15.23
CA THR A 215 -12.49 -24.55 -16.68
C THR A 215 -11.10 -24.77 -17.29
N ARG A 216 -10.01 -24.45 -16.56
CA ARG A 216 -8.64 -24.75 -17.00
C ARG A 216 -8.11 -26.12 -16.54
N LYS A 217 -8.87 -26.86 -15.73
CA LYS A 217 -8.51 -28.21 -15.24
C LYS A 217 -9.34 -29.33 -15.88
N SER A 218 -10.27 -28.99 -16.74
CA SER A 218 -11.03 -29.87 -17.64
C SER A 218 -10.45 -29.75 -19.06
#